data_61f4bf951c8aff5e45226d85e807cdca
#
_entry.id   61f4bf951c8aff5e45226d85e807cdca
#
_cell.length_a   1.000
_cell.length_b   1.000
_cell.length_c   1.000
_cell.angle_alpha   90.00
_cell.angle_beta   90.00
_cell.angle_gamma   90.00
#
_symmetry.space_group_name_H-M   'P 1'
#
loop_
_entity.id
_entity.type
_entity.pdbx_description
1 polymer ?
#
loop_
_entity_poly.entity_id
_entity_poly.type
_entity_poly.pdbx_seq_one_letter_code
_entity_poly.pdbx_strand_id
1 'polypeptide(L)'
;FSREAREPAPLSESSAYNTLFQPDPDHMLRVAIGLGFRRARLHFVYNILRGKDLETGKFSDERRNDQFQVLKVAQSTVLDLQNWHDFFKAILSAGYRRLDMISSKVALVYAYTFYLIGKKDFGVKEFELRSVIARWFYMSALTARYSSSPESIMEQDLNNLRDVKNASGFIELLNKTIQDTFTDDYWEITVPNNLATTAARGPSLFAYYAAQNLMGARGLFSNIKVSDLIDTGLR
;
A
#
# COMPACT_ATOMS: atom_id res chain seq x y z
N PHE A 1 -1.06 19.77 5.78
CA PHE A 1 -1.23 18.63 4.88
C PHE A 1 -1.24 19.05 3.42
N SER A 2 -2.18 19.91 3.06
CA SER A 2 -2.40 20.30 1.67
C SER A 2 -1.27 21.17 1.10
N ARG A 3 -0.55 21.92 1.92
CA ARG A 3 0.53 22.81 1.49
C ARG A 3 1.84 22.05 1.24
N GLU A 4 2.21 21.19 2.18
CA GLU A 4 3.44 20.37 2.09
C GLU A 4 3.36 19.31 0.97
N ALA A 5 2.15 18.81 0.65
CA ALA A 5 1.95 17.87 -0.44
C ALA A 5 1.84 18.52 -1.83
N ARG A 6 1.68 19.86 -1.91
CA ARG A 6 1.52 20.60 -3.17
C ARG A 6 2.77 21.34 -3.65
N GLU A 7 3.79 21.47 -2.79
CA GLU A 7 5.05 22.04 -3.26
C GLU A 7 5.68 21.05 -4.24
N PRO A 8 5.79 21.39 -5.53
CA PRO A 8 6.43 20.52 -6.49
C PRO A 8 7.90 20.43 -6.08
N ALA A 9 8.42 19.20 -5.89
CA ALA A 9 9.83 18.98 -5.86
C ALA A 9 10.46 19.60 -7.13
N PRO A 10 11.60 20.29 -7.04
CA PRO A 10 12.22 20.86 -8.21
C PRO A 10 12.41 19.78 -9.28
N LEU A 11 11.96 20.06 -10.48
CA LEU A 11 11.87 19.15 -11.64
C LEU A 11 13.22 18.53 -12.08
N SER A 12 14.32 18.80 -11.37
CA SER A 12 15.68 18.40 -11.74
C SER A 12 16.21 17.15 -11.02
N GLU A 13 15.52 16.64 -10.00
CA GLU A 13 15.92 15.40 -9.32
C GLU A 13 14.83 14.36 -9.50
N SER A 14 15.15 13.26 -10.20
CA SER A 14 14.33 12.07 -10.28
C SER A 14 14.23 11.42 -8.89
N SER A 15 13.33 11.92 -8.05
CA SER A 15 13.03 11.28 -6.79
C SER A 15 12.21 10.02 -7.07
N ALA A 16 12.36 8.96 -6.27
CA ALA A 16 11.52 7.77 -6.33
C ALA A 16 10.01 8.11 -6.27
N TYR A 17 9.67 9.24 -5.74
CA TYR A 17 8.35 9.85 -5.73
C TYR A 17 7.80 10.12 -7.15
N ASN A 18 8.64 10.60 -8.07
CA ASN A 18 8.20 11.03 -9.39
C ASN A 18 8.04 9.88 -10.38
N THR A 19 8.72 8.75 -10.15
CA THR A 19 8.72 7.61 -11.08
C THR A 19 7.63 6.58 -10.80
N LEU A 20 7.26 6.39 -9.54
CA LEU A 20 6.31 5.34 -9.14
C LEU A 20 4.98 5.87 -8.61
N PHE A 21 4.96 7.03 -7.95
CA PHE A 21 3.74 7.54 -7.34
C PHE A 21 3.86 9.02 -6.95
N GLN A 22 2.83 9.78 -7.30
CA GLN A 22 2.63 11.14 -6.79
C GLN A 22 1.40 11.11 -5.86
N PRO A 23 1.62 11.14 -4.54
CA PRO A 23 0.52 11.06 -3.60
C PRO A 23 -0.24 12.38 -3.51
N ASP A 24 -1.57 12.29 -3.55
CA ASP A 24 -2.44 13.42 -3.26
C ASP A 24 -2.54 13.67 -1.74
N PRO A 25 -2.90 14.89 -1.28
CA PRO A 25 -3.10 15.18 0.14
C PRO A 25 -4.05 14.22 0.85
N ASP A 26 -5.10 13.75 0.16
CA ASP A 26 -6.06 12.75 0.67
C ASP A 26 -5.37 11.40 0.94
N HIS A 27 -4.47 10.97 0.08
CA HIS A 27 -3.69 9.76 0.28
C HIS A 27 -2.79 9.87 1.53
N MET A 28 -2.12 11.01 1.73
CA MET A 28 -1.28 11.23 2.90
C MET A 28 -2.09 11.22 4.19
N LEU A 29 -3.25 11.85 4.17
CA LEU A 29 -4.17 11.86 5.30
C LEU A 29 -4.63 10.44 5.65
N ARG A 30 -5.04 9.63 4.67
CA ARG A 30 -5.45 8.23 4.87
C ARG A 30 -4.35 7.39 5.53
N VAL A 31 -3.10 7.54 5.08
CA VAL A 31 -1.96 6.84 5.68
C VAL A 31 -1.74 7.30 7.12
N ALA A 32 -1.76 8.62 7.39
CA ALA A 32 -1.55 9.17 8.73
C ALA A 32 -2.62 8.69 9.71
N ILE A 33 -3.86 8.56 9.25
CA ILE A 33 -4.98 8.06 10.05
C ILE A 33 -4.86 6.57 10.31
N GLY A 34 -4.54 5.79 9.29
CA GLY A 34 -4.28 4.36 9.43
C GLY A 34 -3.14 4.08 10.40
N LEU A 35 -2.05 4.86 10.32
CA LEU A 35 -0.90 4.74 11.21
C LEU A 35 -1.22 5.18 12.64
N GLY A 36 -1.78 6.39 12.81
CA GLY A 36 -1.95 7.00 14.13
C GLY A 36 -3.13 6.45 14.94
N PHE A 37 -4.20 6.06 14.25
CA PHE A 37 -5.47 5.72 14.92
C PHE A 37 -5.98 4.31 14.61
N ARG A 38 -5.33 3.56 13.73
CA ARG A 38 -5.81 2.25 13.24
C ARG A 38 -7.24 2.32 12.70
N ARG A 39 -7.52 3.40 11.97
CA ARG A 39 -8.82 3.65 11.34
C ARG A 39 -8.67 3.94 9.85
N ALA A 40 -9.66 3.55 9.06
CA ALA A 40 -9.69 3.84 7.63
C ALA A 40 -10.92 4.68 7.23
N ARG A 41 -12.04 4.52 7.94
CA ARG A 41 -13.28 5.24 7.62
C ARG A 41 -13.20 6.70 8.09
N LEU A 42 -13.32 7.64 7.16
CA LEU A 42 -13.16 9.07 7.44
C LEU A 42 -14.14 9.65 8.46
N HIS A 43 -15.35 9.06 8.59
CA HIS A 43 -16.29 9.54 9.61
C HIS A 43 -15.80 9.31 11.07
N PHE A 44 -15.02 8.25 11.32
CA PHE A 44 -14.37 8.07 12.62
C PHE A 44 -13.32 9.13 12.87
N VAL A 45 -12.60 9.51 11.84
CA VAL A 45 -11.56 10.53 11.91
C VAL A 45 -12.13 11.88 12.32
N TYR A 46 -13.24 12.28 11.72
CA TYR A 46 -13.93 13.50 12.10
C TYR A 46 -14.29 13.52 13.60
N ASN A 47 -14.83 12.41 14.11
CA ASN A 47 -15.14 12.26 15.52
C ASN A 47 -13.90 12.32 16.41
N ILE A 48 -12.84 11.60 16.05
CA ILE A 48 -11.55 11.59 16.76
C ILE A 48 -11.00 13.01 16.84
N LEU A 49 -10.89 13.73 15.72
CA LEU A 49 -10.32 15.07 15.69
C LEU A 49 -11.16 16.13 16.41
N ARG A 50 -12.42 15.83 16.72
CA ARG A 50 -13.26 16.64 17.62
C ARG A 50 -13.07 16.29 19.10
N GLY A 51 -12.21 15.35 19.43
CA GLY A 51 -11.99 14.89 20.81
C GLY A 51 -13.07 13.95 21.33
N LYS A 52 -13.81 13.26 20.43
CA LYS A 52 -14.80 12.26 20.81
C LYS A 52 -14.10 10.97 21.25
N ASP A 53 -14.45 10.50 22.41
CA ASP A 53 -14.17 9.12 22.81
C ASP A 53 -15.11 8.17 22.06
N LEU A 54 -14.54 7.22 21.32
CA LEU A 54 -15.33 6.29 20.52
C LEU A 54 -16.05 5.23 21.35
N GLU A 55 -15.58 4.97 22.59
CA GLU A 55 -16.20 4.01 23.52
C GLU A 55 -17.30 4.66 24.34
N THR A 56 -16.99 5.81 24.96
CA THR A 56 -17.94 6.50 25.85
C THR A 56 -18.82 7.52 25.14
N GLY A 57 -18.46 7.93 23.93
CA GLY A 57 -19.15 8.96 23.14
C GLY A 57 -18.96 10.39 23.64
N LYS A 58 -18.21 10.61 24.74
CA LYS A 58 -17.99 11.94 25.34
C LYS A 58 -16.95 12.74 24.57
N PHE A 59 -17.06 14.08 24.60
CA PHE A 59 -16.11 15.01 23.99
C PHE A 59 -15.25 15.67 25.07
N SER A 60 -13.95 15.90 24.77
CA SER A 60 -13.01 16.60 25.65
C SER A 60 -12.00 17.38 24.81
N ASP A 61 -11.69 18.62 25.23
CA ASP A 61 -10.66 19.45 24.59
C ASP A 61 -9.26 18.90 24.82
N GLU A 62 -8.99 18.32 25.97
CA GLU A 62 -7.73 17.65 26.28
C GLU A 62 -7.48 16.50 25.29
N ARG A 63 -8.46 15.62 25.15
CA ARG A 63 -8.40 14.50 24.19
C ARG A 63 -8.23 14.99 22.76
N ARG A 64 -8.90 16.08 22.38
CA ARG A 64 -8.71 16.68 21.05
C ARG A 64 -7.26 17.08 20.82
N ASN A 65 -6.62 17.71 21.80
CA ASN A 65 -5.22 18.12 21.70
C ASN A 65 -4.29 16.92 21.59
N ASP A 66 -4.51 15.87 22.38
CA ASP A 66 -3.73 14.62 22.32
C ASP A 66 -3.87 13.95 20.94
N GLN A 67 -5.08 13.88 20.42
CA GLN A 67 -5.36 13.29 19.10
C GLN A 67 -4.70 14.10 17.97
N PHE A 68 -4.65 15.43 18.08
CA PHE A 68 -3.89 16.25 17.14
C PHE A 68 -2.37 16.01 17.22
N GLN A 69 -1.82 15.74 18.42
CA GLN A 69 -0.40 15.35 18.52
C GLN A 69 -0.14 13.99 17.88
N VAL A 70 -1.00 13.00 18.10
CA VAL A 70 -0.92 11.70 17.40
C VAL A 70 -0.93 11.89 15.88
N LEU A 71 -1.85 12.74 15.36
CA LEU A 71 -1.92 13.02 13.93
C LEU A 71 -0.64 13.68 13.40
N LYS A 72 -0.08 14.66 14.13
CA LYS A 72 1.17 15.33 13.73
C LYS A 72 2.35 14.37 13.65
N VAL A 73 2.48 13.49 14.65
CA VAL A 73 3.54 12.47 14.66
C VAL A 73 3.38 11.50 13.50
N ALA A 74 2.14 11.02 13.28
CA ALA A 74 1.86 10.16 12.14
C ALA A 74 2.15 10.87 10.81
N GLN A 75 1.76 12.13 10.67
CA GLN A 75 2.03 12.94 9.48
C GLN A 75 3.52 13.09 9.21
N SER A 76 4.34 13.42 10.21
CA SER A 76 5.78 13.54 10.02
C SER A 76 6.42 12.22 9.55
N THR A 77 5.93 11.10 10.09
CA THR A 77 6.38 9.75 9.66
C THR A 77 5.97 9.45 8.21
N VAL A 78 4.76 9.82 7.83
CA VAL A 78 4.22 9.60 6.47
C VAL A 78 4.95 10.45 5.43
N LEU A 79 5.35 11.68 5.79
CA LEU A 79 6.05 12.61 4.91
C LEU A 79 7.56 12.38 4.83
N ASP A 80 8.11 11.49 5.65
CA ASP A 80 9.52 11.12 5.62
C ASP A 80 9.86 10.41 4.30
N LEU A 81 10.68 11.06 3.48
CA LEU A 81 11.09 10.55 2.16
C LEU A 81 11.84 9.22 2.25
N GLN A 82 12.60 8.99 3.32
CA GLN A 82 13.31 7.71 3.50
C GLN A 82 12.33 6.55 3.64
N ASN A 83 11.20 6.75 4.34
CA ASN A 83 10.17 5.73 4.45
C ASN A 83 9.56 5.40 3.08
N TRP A 84 9.35 6.41 2.23
CA TRP A 84 8.87 6.19 0.85
C TRP A 84 9.90 5.46 0.00
N HIS A 85 11.17 5.84 0.06
CA HIS A 85 12.24 5.15 -0.65
C HIS A 85 12.31 3.67 -0.28
N ASP A 86 12.27 3.36 1.01
CA ASP A 86 12.35 1.98 1.47
C ASP A 86 11.08 1.19 1.11
N PHE A 87 9.91 1.82 1.19
CA PHE A 87 8.65 1.24 0.75
C PHE A 87 8.66 0.92 -0.76
N PHE A 88 9.13 1.83 -1.59
CA PHE A 88 9.20 1.57 -3.03
C PHE A 88 10.12 0.42 -3.40
N LYS A 89 11.15 0.13 -2.62
CA LYS A 89 11.93 -1.11 -2.78
C LYS A 89 11.07 -2.36 -2.64
N ALA A 90 10.06 -2.33 -1.76
CA ALA A 90 9.09 -3.44 -1.66
C ALA A 90 8.20 -3.54 -2.92
N ILE A 91 7.73 -2.42 -3.45
CA ILE A 91 6.89 -2.39 -4.66
C ILE A 91 7.68 -2.89 -5.88
N LEU A 92 8.94 -2.46 -6.03
CA LEU A 92 9.85 -2.97 -7.06
C LEU A 92 10.12 -4.47 -6.89
N SER A 93 10.26 -4.94 -5.64
CA SER A 93 10.42 -6.36 -5.31
C SER A 93 9.15 -7.19 -5.57
N ALA A 94 7.98 -6.55 -5.72
CA ALA A 94 6.75 -7.17 -6.20
C ALA A 94 6.65 -7.21 -7.74
N GLY A 95 7.66 -6.72 -8.47
CA GLY A 95 7.72 -6.70 -9.94
C GLY A 95 7.05 -5.48 -10.60
N TYR A 96 6.47 -4.57 -9.83
CA TYR A 96 5.82 -3.36 -10.34
C TYR A 96 6.87 -2.24 -10.50
N ARG A 97 7.20 -1.90 -11.74
CA ARG A 97 8.30 -0.96 -12.05
C ARG A 97 7.84 0.41 -12.48
N ARG A 98 6.56 0.56 -12.86
CA ARG A 98 5.99 1.82 -13.35
C ARG A 98 4.62 2.08 -12.75
N LEU A 99 4.28 3.37 -12.64
CA LEU A 99 2.98 3.82 -12.12
C LEU A 99 1.80 3.30 -12.95
N ASP A 100 1.95 3.20 -14.27
CA ASP A 100 0.89 2.74 -15.17
C ASP A 100 0.57 1.23 -15.03
N MET A 101 1.44 0.45 -14.37
CA MET A 101 1.15 -0.92 -13.95
C MET A 101 0.29 -0.98 -12.68
N ILE A 102 0.14 0.13 -11.96
CA ILE A 102 -0.61 0.19 -10.69
C ILE A 102 -2.05 0.60 -10.98
N SER A 103 -2.94 -0.39 -11.08
CA SER A 103 -4.36 -0.17 -11.36
C SER A 103 -5.10 0.55 -10.23
N SER A 104 -4.62 0.44 -8.99
CA SER A 104 -5.24 1.05 -7.81
C SER A 104 -4.22 1.81 -6.95
N LYS A 105 -4.28 3.14 -6.98
CA LYS A 105 -3.49 3.99 -6.07
C LYS A 105 -3.83 3.72 -4.60
N VAL A 106 -5.08 3.36 -4.30
CA VAL A 106 -5.53 3.06 -2.94
C VAL A 106 -4.85 1.79 -2.39
N ALA A 107 -4.64 0.76 -3.22
CA ALA A 107 -3.89 -0.42 -2.81
C ALA A 107 -2.44 -0.07 -2.42
N LEU A 108 -1.81 0.85 -3.16
CA LEU A 108 -0.47 1.35 -2.83
C LEU A 108 -0.45 2.10 -1.50
N VAL A 109 -1.42 3.02 -1.30
CA VAL A 109 -1.57 3.83 -0.08
C VAL A 109 -1.75 2.94 1.15
N TYR A 110 -2.59 1.91 1.05
CA TYR A 110 -2.82 0.98 2.16
C TYR A 110 -1.65 0.03 2.39
N ALA A 111 -0.94 -0.40 1.34
CA ALA A 111 0.31 -1.14 1.51
C ALA A 111 1.38 -0.29 2.23
N TYR A 112 1.46 1.02 1.94
CA TYR A 112 2.34 1.93 2.66
C TYR A 112 1.93 2.09 4.13
N THR A 113 0.64 2.11 4.43
CA THR A 113 0.15 2.11 5.82
C THR A 113 0.66 0.88 6.58
N PHE A 114 0.50 -0.32 6.00
CA PHE A 114 1.03 -1.56 6.61
C PHE A 114 2.55 -1.55 6.74
N TYR A 115 3.26 -1.02 5.75
CA TYR A 115 4.70 -0.86 5.81
C TYR A 115 5.12 -0.02 7.03
N LEU A 116 4.50 1.15 7.23
CA LEU A 116 4.82 2.03 8.36
C LEU A 116 4.45 1.39 9.70
N ILE A 117 3.30 0.72 9.79
CA ILE A 117 2.88 -0.02 10.98
C ILE A 117 3.90 -1.12 11.32
N GLY A 118 4.27 -1.94 10.35
CA GLY A 118 5.27 -3.00 10.55
C GLY A 118 6.63 -2.46 11.00
N LYS A 119 7.06 -1.34 10.39
CA LYS A 119 8.34 -0.69 10.72
C LYS A 119 8.34 -0.04 12.10
N LYS A 120 7.31 0.76 12.42
CA LYS A 120 7.30 1.65 13.59
C LYS A 120 6.75 0.98 14.84
N ASP A 121 5.67 0.22 14.71
CA ASP A 121 4.98 -0.30 15.89
C ASP A 121 5.39 -1.74 16.23
N PHE A 122 5.70 -2.53 15.22
CA PHE A 122 6.13 -3.92 15.42
C PHE A 122 7.63 -4.14 15.28
N GLY A 123 8.38 -3.14 14.82
CA GLY A 123 9.85 -3.25 14.68
C GLY A 123 10.29 -4.38 13.74
N VAL A 124 9.51 -4.66 12.70
CA VAL A 124 9.83 -5.72 11.73
C VAL A 124 11.13 -5.37 11.02
N LYS A 125 12.04 -6.35 10.92
CA LYS A 125 13.31 -6.17 10.21
C LYS A 125 13.09 -5.83 8.74
N GLU A 126 13.91 -4.95 8.20
CA GLU A 126 13.74 -4.37 6.86
C GLU A 126 13.54 -5.44 5.76
N PHE A 127 14.36 -6.50 5.77
CA PHE A 127 14.27 -7.56 4.77
C PHE A 127 12.93 -8.32 4.82
N GLU A 128 12.51 -8.70 6.03
CA GLU A 128 11.24 -9.41 6.26
C GLU A 128 10.05 -8.52 5.91
N LEU A 129 10.11 -7.25 6.35
CA LEU A 129 9.08 -6.26 6.06
C LEU A 129 8.94 -6.03 4.55
N ARG A 130 10.05 -5.83 3.84
CA ARG A 130 10.04 -5.68 2.39
C ARG A 130 9.41 -6.88 1.71
N SER A 131 9.78 -8.10 2.13
CA SER A 131 9.25 -9.33 1.56
C SER A 131 7.74 -9.48 1.77
N VAL A 132 7.25 -9.26 3.00
CA VAL A 132 5.81 -9.42 3.29
C VAL A 132 4.97 -8.33 2.63
N ILE A 133 5.47 -7.08 2.60
CA ILE A 133 4.77 -5.96 1.95
C ILE A 133 4.74 -6.12 0.43
N ALA A 134 5.80 -6.63 -0.19
CA ALA A 134 5.81 -6.94 -1.62
C ALA A 134 4.71 -7.95 -1.97
N ARG A 135 4.59 -9.04 -1.19
CA ARG A 135 3.54 -10.05 -1.39
C ARG A 135 2.14 -9.51 -1.10
N TRP A 136 1.99 -8.72 -0.05
CA TRP A 136 0.73 -8.05 0.28
C TRP A 136 0.27 -7.13 -0.84
N PHE A 137 1.18 -6.30 -1.36
CA PHE A 137 0.86 -5.40 -2.47
C PHE A 137 0.50 -6.18 -3.73
N TYR A 138 1.28 -7.22 -4.08
CA TYR A 138 0.99 -8.08 -5.23
C TYR A 138 -0.42 -8.70 -5.12
N MET A 139 -0.74 -9.29 -3.97
CA MET A 139 -2.08 -9.85 -3.69
C MET A 139 -3.16 -8.79 -3.85
N SER A 140 -2.99 -7.63 -3.20
CA SER A 140 -3.99 -6.56 -3.22
C SER A 140 -4.21 -5.98 -4.62
N ALA A 141 -3.15 -5.88 -5.42
CA ALA A 141 -3.22 -5.40 -6.80
C ALA A 141 -3.90 -6.43 -7.72
N LEU A 142 -3.49 -7.70 -7.65
CA LEU A 142 -4.04 -8.77 -8.49
C LEU A 142 -5.51 -9.02 -8.22
N THR A 143 -5.93 -9.02 -6.95
CA THR A 143 -7.33 -9.29 -6.55
C THR A 143 -8.22 -8.06 -6.59
N ALA A 144 -7.68 -6.89 -6.91
CA ALA A 144 -8.37 -5.61 -6.79
C ALA A 144 -9.02 -5.42 -5.38
N ARG A 145 -8.32 -5.85 -4.31
CA ARG A 145 -8.84 -5.94 -2.94
C ARG A 145 -9.56 -4.68 -2.48
N TYR A 146 -9.03 -3.51 -2.82
CA TYR A 146 -9.56 -2.23 -2.36
C TYR A 146 -10.37 -1.48 -3.43
N SER A 147 -11.06 -2.18 -4.33
CA SER A 147 -11.79 -1.53 -5.43
C SER A 147 -13.25 -1.20 -5.10
N SER A 148 -13.98 -2.08 -4.41
CA SER A 148 -15.43 -1.91 -4.21
C SER A 148 -15.79 -1.17 -2.91
N SER A 149 -15.06 -1.37 -1.84
CA SER A 149 -15.32 -0.76 -0.53
C SER A 149 -14.01 -0.53 0.23
N PRO A 150 -13.12 0.33 -0.28
CA PRO A 150 -11.74 0.41 0.17
C PRO A 150 -11.61 0.72 1.68
N GLU A 151 -12.40 1.67 2.18
CA GLU A 151 -12.36 2.05 3.60
C GLU A 151 -12.85 0.93 4.53
N SER A 152 -13.87 0.18 4.11
CA SER A 152 -14.41 -0.91 4.94
C SER A 152 -13.46 -2.08 5.01
N ILE A 153 -12.84 -2.45 3.89
CA ILE A 153 -11.87 -3.54 3.83
C ILE A 153 -10.61 -3.15 4.61
N MET A 154 -10.10 -1.94 4.42
CA MET A 154 -8.95 -1.48 5.19
C MET A 154 -9.23 -1.37 6.69
N GLU A 155 -10.43 -0.92 7.08
CA GLU A 155 -10.84 -0.91 8.50
C GLU A 155 -10.82 -2.32 9.10
N GLN A 156 -11.29 -3.32 8.33
CA GLN A 156 -11.23 -4.72 8.75
C GLN A 156 -9.79 -5.21 8.85
N ASP A 157 -8.95 -4.93 7.85
CA ASP A 157 -7.55 -5.31 7.83
C ASP A 157 -6.78 -4.70 9.02
N LEU A 158 -7.05 -3.43 9.37
CA LEU A 158 -6.48 -2.78 10.55
C LEU A 158 -7.00 -3.37 11.86
N ASN A 159 -8.28 -3.75 11.92
CA ASN A 159 -8.85 -4.39 13.10
C ASN A 159 -8.21 -5.77 13.38
N ASN A 160 -7.83 -6.50 12.35
CA ASN A 160 -7.14 -7.79 12.49
C ASN A 160 -5.76 -7.65 13.18
N LEU A 161 -5.18 -6.43 13.21
CA LEU A 161 -3.92 -6.16 13.91
C LEU A 161 -4.08 -5.98 15.43
N ARG A 162 -5.30 -5.91 15.98
CA ARG A 162 -5.52 -5.57 17.40
C ARG A 162 -4.83 -6.52 18.36
N ASP A 163 -4.86 -7.81 18.05
CA ASP A 163 -4.31 -8.86 18.91
C ASP A 163 -2.85 -9.20 18.60
N VAL A 164 -2.28 -8.56 17.58
CA VAL A 164 -0.89 -8.73 17.18
C VAL A 164 0.02 -8.01 18.18
N LYS A 165 1.01 -8.73 18.73
CA LYS A 165 1.88 -8.20 19.80
C LYS A 165 3.33 -7.95 19.37
N ASN A 166 3.77 -8.55 18.27
CA ASN A 166 5.17 -8.52 17.87
C ASN A 166 5.35 -8.66 16.34
N ALA A 167 6.60 -8.53 15.90
CA ALA A 167 6.97 -8.62 14.49
C ALA A 167 6.56 -9.95 13.82
N SER A 168 6.72 -11.07 14.51
CA SER A 168 6.35 -12.39 13.97
C SER A 168 4.85 -12.47 13.73
N GLY A 169 4.03 -12.10 14.71
CA GLY A 169 2.57 -12.10 14.59
C GLY A 169 2.07 -11.17 13.48
N PHE A 170 2.74 -10.02 13.27
CA PHE A 170 2.42 -9.13 12.14
C PHE A 170 2.67 -9.82 10.79
N ILE A 171 3.83 -10.45 10.64
CA ILE A 171 4.19 -11.16 9.41
C ILE A 171 3.25 -12.36 9.18
N GLU A 172 2.96 -13.13 10.22
CA GLU A 172 2.06 -14.29 10.17
C GLU A 172 0.65 -13.90 9.74
N LEU A 173 0.11 -12.82 10.30
CA LEU A 173 -1.22 -12.32 9.94
C LEU A 173 -1.30 -11.94 8.46
N LEU A 174 -0.32 -11.16 7.96
CA LEU A 174 -0.32 -10.78 6.55
C LEU A 174 -0.15 -12.00 5.63
N ASN A 175 0.76 -12.91 5.98
CA ASN A 175 0.96 -14.15 5.21
C ASN A 175 -0.27 -15.03 5.19
N LYS A 176 -0.94 -15.20 6.34
CA LYS A 176 -2.18 -15.95 6.43
C LYS A 176 -3.26 -15.34 5.52
N THR A 177 -3.45 -14.04 5.57
CA THR A 177 -4.42 -13.36 4.71
C THR A 177 -4.09 -13.54 3.22
N ILE A 178 -2.81 -13.52 2.84
CA ILE A 178 -2.37 -13.77 1.47
C ILE A 178 -2.69 -15.22 1.06
N GLN A 179 -2.39 -16.20 1.91
CA GLN A 179 -2.65 -17.62 1.66
C GLN A 179 -4.14 -17.91 1.55
N ASP A 180 -4.94 -17.36 2.47
CA ASP A 180 -6.41 -17.52 2.48
C ASP A 180 -7.06 -16.89 1.22
N THR A 181 -6.39 -15.89 0.61
CA THR A 181 -6.86 -15.24 -0.62
C THR A 181 -6.46 -16.01 -1.88
N PHE A 182 -5.28 -16.61 -1.90
CA PHE A 182 -4.72 -17.32 -3.03
C PHE A 182 -4.93 -18.83 -2.92
N THR A 183 -6.19 -19.26 -3.01
CA THR A 183 -6.58 -20.68 -3.03
C THR A 183 -6.20 -21.34 -4.38
N ASP A 184 -6.23 -22.67 -4.43
CA ASP A 184 -5.98 -23.41 -5.69
C ASP A 184 -7.01 -22.98 -6.76
N ASP A 185 -8.29 -22.84 -6.42
CA ASP A 185 -9.32 -22.36 -7.34
C ASP A 185 -9.05 -20.95 -7.87
N TYR A 186 -8.42 -20.11 -7.06
CA TYR A 186 -8.03 -18.78 -7.51
C TYR A 186 -7.00 -18.85 -8.65
N TRP A 187 -6.01 -19.73 -8.52
CA TRP A 187 -4.97 -19.89 -9.53
C TRP A 187 -5.43 -20.69 -10.75
N GLU A 188 -6.20 -21.73 -10.56
CA GLU A 188 -6.61 -22.65 -11.63
C GLU A 188 -7.81 -22.13 -12.43
N ILE A 189 -8.69 -21.33 -11.82
CA ILE A 189 -9.94 -20.88 -12.44
C ILE A 189 -9.96 -19.35 -12.62
N THR A 190 -9.76 -18.60 -11.53
CA THR A 190 -9.99 -17.15 -11.55
C THR A 190 -8.95 -16.40 -12.38
N VAL A 191 -7.66 -16.71 -12.19
CA VAL A 191 -6.58 -16.02 -12.91
C VAL A 191 -6.62 -16.32 -14.42
N PRO A 192 -6.75 -17.58 -14.90
CA PRO A 192 -6.88 -17.86 -16.35
C PRO A 192 -8.08 -17.16 -16.99
N ASN A 193 -9.26 -17.19 -16.33
CA ASN A 193 -10.46 -16.53 -16.84
C ASN A 193 -10.28 -15.01 -16.94
N ASN A 194 -9.67 -14.39 -15.93
CA ASN A 194 -9.38 -12.97 -15.94
C ASN A 194 -8.39 -12.61 -17.06
N LEU A 195 -7.36 -13.40 -17.29
CA LEU A 195 -6.40 -13.17 -18.36
C LEU A 195 -7.01 -13.39 -19.76
N ALA A 196 -7.92 -14.35 -19.91
CA ALA A 196 -8.59 -14.63 -21.17
C ALA A 196 -9.55 -13.51 -21.61
N THR A 197 -10.16 -12.80 -20.65
CA THR A 197 -11.18 -11.77 -20.89
C THR A 197 -10.68 -10.34 -20.69
N THR A 198 -9.44 -10.17 -20.26
CA THR A 198 -8.91 -8.88 -19.79
C THR A 198 -8.69 -7.91 -20.94
N ALA A 199 -9.31 -6.74 -20.83
CA ALA A 199 -8.91 -5.58 -21.59
C ALA A 199 -7.45 -5.20 -21.28
N ALA A 200 -6.77 -4.55 -22.20
CA ALA A 200 -5.33 -4.25 -22.19
C ALA A 200 -4.77 -3.48 -20.97
N ARG A 201 -5.53 -3.32 -19.87
CA ARG A 201 -5.15 -2.57 -18.66
C ARG A 201 -5.78 -3.14 -17.38
N GLY A 202 -6.07 -4.44 -17.32
CA GLY A 202 -6.66 -5.06 -16.13
C GLY A 202 -5.63 -5.40 -15.03
N PRO A 203 -6.05 -5.50 -13.75
CA PRO A 203 -5.18 -5.90 -12.64
C PRO A 203 -4.42 -7.19 -12.88
N SER A 204 -5.08 -8.21 -13.45
CA SER A 204 -4.48 -9.52 -13.75
C SER A 204 -3.38 -9.43 -14.80
N LEU A 205 -3.53 -8.56 -15.82
CA LEU A 205 -2.48 -8.35 -16.83
C LEU A 205 -1.25 -7.67 -16.23
N PHE A 206 -1.44 -6.65 -15.39
CA PHE A 206 -0.33 -5.99 -14.72
C PHE A 206 0.40 -6.91 -13.73
N ALA A 207 -0.35 -7.75 -13.01
CA ALA A 207 0.23 -8.77 -12.15
C ALA A 207 1.01 -9.83 -12.96
N TYR A 208 0.52 -10.19 -14.14
CA TYR A 208 1.25 -11.08 -15.06
C TYR A 208 2.57 -10.43 -15.52
N TYR A 209 2.57 -9.15 -15.91
CA TYR A 209 3.81 -8.44 -16.24
C TYR A 209 4.74 -8.31 -15.04
N ALA A 210 4.21 -8.07 -13.85
CA ALA A 210 5.00 -8.05 -12.62
C ALA A 210 5.67 -9.41 -12.35
N ALA A 211 4.95 -10.50 -12.53
CA ALA A 211 5.52 -11.86 -12.43
C ALA A 211 6.61 -12.10 -13.48
N GLN A 212 6.42 -11.68 -14.73
CA GLN A 212 7.45 -11.78 -15.76
C GLN A 212 8.71 -10.98 -15.41
N ASN A 213 8.55 -9.78 -14.83
CA ASN A 213 9.67 -8.98 -14.35
C ASN A 213 10.47 -9.72 -13.26
N LEU A 214 9.79 -10.38 -12.33
CA LEU A 214 10.42 -11.17 -11.26
C LEU A 214 11.15 -12.39 -11.80
N MET A 215 10.59 -13.06 -12.81
CA MET A 215 11.19 -14.23 -13.45
C MET A 215 12.32 -13.87 -14.40
N GLY A 216 12.57 -12.58 -14.65
CA GLY A 216 13.57 -12.15 -15.64
C GLY A 216 13.23 -12.56 -17.07
N ALA A 217 11.93 -12.66 -17.39
CA ALA A 217 11.44 -13.05 -18.70
C ALA A 217 12.00 -12.14 -19.81
N ARG A 218 12.23 -12.72 -20.98
CA ARG A 218 12.73 -12.02 -22.16
C ARG A 218 11.66 -11.95 -23.24
N GLY A 219 11.75 -10.95 -24.10
CA GLY A 219 10.86 -10.84 -25.26
C GLY A 219 10.97 -12.04 -26.18
N LEU A 220 9.83 -12.44 -26.77
CA LEU A 220 9.72 -13.68 -27.57
C LEU A 220 10.69 -13.72 -28.75
N PHE A 221 10.98 -12.56 -29.34
CA PHE A 221 11.85 -12.42 -30.54
C PHE A 221 13.09 -11.57 -30.26
N SER A 222 13.42 -11.32 -28.99
CA SER A 222 14.58 -10.54 -28.60
C SER A 222 15.19 -11.03 -27.29
N ASN A 223 16.50 -10.77 -27.11
CA ASN A 223 17.17 -11.05 -25.85
C ASN A 223 16.94 -9.96 -24.76
N ILE A 224 16.08 -8.98 -25.05
CA ILE A 224 15.78 -7.87 -24.14
C ILE A 224 14.84 -8.39 -23.04
N LYS A 225 15.13 -8.07 -21.79
CA LYS A 225 14.23 -8.42 -20.66
C LYS A 225 12.92 -7.64 -20.78
N VAL A 226 11.82 -8.28 -20.42
CA VAL A 226 10.50 -7.64 -20.39
C VAL A 226 10.52 -6.40 -19.48
N SER A 227 11.27 -6.43 -18.37
CA SER A 227 11.47 -5.28 -17.50
C SER A 227 12.04 -4.07 -18.23
N ASP A 228 13.03 -4.28 -19.11
CA ASP A 228 13.71 -3.20 -19.83
C ASP A 228 12.80 -2.60 -20.90
N LEU A 229 11.96 -3.45 -21.55
CA LEU A 229 10.94 -2.99 -22.49
C LEU A 229 9.86 -2.14 -21.81
N ILE A 230 9.44 -2.52 -20.60
CA ILE A 230 8.48 -1.77 -19.81
C ILE A 230 9.08 -0.43 -19.38
N ASP A 231 10.33 -0.43 -18.90
CA ASP A 231 11.03 0.77 -18.42
C ASP A 231 11.25 1.81 -19.54
N THR A 232 11.51 1.36 -20.77
CA THR A 232 11.71 2.25 -21.93
C THR A 232 10.39 2.77 -22.54
N GLY A 233 9.25 2.27 -22.10
CA GLY A 233 7.95 2.66 -22.64
C GLY A 233 7.69 2.17 -24.07
N LEU A 234 8.50 1.26 -24.57
CA LEU A 234 8.25 0.58 -25.84
C LEU A 234 7.02 -0.30 -25.68
N ARG A 235 5.99 0.01 -26.43
CA ARG A 235 4.71 -0.72 -26.53
C ARG A 235 4.76 -1.78 -27.60
#